data_6d558517ddf220a605ac2add7c26142f
#
_entry.id   6d558517ddf220a605ac2add7c26142f
#
_cell.length_a   1.000
_cell.length_b   1.000
_cell.length_c   1.000
_cell.angle_alpha   90.00
_cell.angle_beta   90.00
_cell.angle_gamma   90.00
#
_symmetry.space_group_name_H-M   'P 1'
#
loop_
_entity.id
_entity.type
_entity.pdbx_description
1 polymer ?
#
loop_
_entity_poly.entity_id
_entity_poly.type
_entity_poly.pdbx_seq_one_letter_code
_entity_poly.pdbx_strand_id
1 'polypeptide(L)'
;GCITAWIHNRYYKFEMPALLSFFSGPRAVVIFTYFAVMPLALFVYYAWPPIAGTLQSITTLITSSGIFGSFLFGVFDKGLLPFGLHHLIAFPIEYTRVGGVMEIDGVVYEGVRNIMNGQMSSPEATSYITHNFTSGRIPIQIGGLTGAAYAMYVTAKTANRKKVAAIMVPAVFTAAVIGITEPLEYPFLFIQPFLFFAVHVPLNGLSYVITEMMGVSIHGNQLLFMVPNLLQPDKVHAWALLWIVPLYFAIYFYTFKFFILKFDSKTPGREEEDGDIALYSKEDFKKKKEQTSKGLPVEIIEALGG
;
A
#
# COMPACT_ATOMS: atom_id res chain seq x y z
N GLY A 1 -1.86 -6.15 18.47
CA GLY A 1 -2.59 -4.87 18.63
C GLY A 1 -3.76 -5.00 19.59
N CYS A 2 -4.92 -5.60 19.18
CA CYS A 2 -6.15 -5.61 19.96
C CYS A 2 -5.99 -6.25 21.36
N ILE A 3 -5.32 -7.39 21.46
CA ILE A 3 -5.06 -8.07 22.73
C ILE A 3 -4.24 -7.18 23.66
N THR A 4 -3.17 -6.58 23.14
CA THR A 4 -2.31 -5.66 23.92
C THR A 4 -3.07 -4.44 24.39
N ALA A 5 -3.90 -3.84 23.51
CA ALA A 5 -4.74 -2.69 23.86
C ALA A 5 -5.77 -3.05 24.95
N TRP A 6 -6.42 -4.22 24.84
CA TRP A 6 -7.37 -4.70 25.84
C TRP A 6 -6.68 -4.94 27.20
N ILE A 7 -5.52 -5.59 27.20
CA ILE A 7 -4.74 -5.83 28.43
C ILE A 7 -4.25 -4.50 29.02
N HIS A 8 -3.77 -3.57 28.18
CA HIS A 8 -3.35 -2.25 28.62
C HIS A 8 -4.49 -1.52 29.33
N ASN A 9 -5.65 -1.39 28.68
CA ASN A 9 -6.78 -0.68 29.24
C ASN A 9 -7.29 -1.29 30.56
N ARG A 10 -7.07 -2.60 30.76
CA ARG A 10 -7.52 -3.30 31.96
C ARG A 10 -6.50 -3.29 33.09
N TYR A 11 -5.18 -3.32 32.77
CA TYR A 11 -4.12 -3.63 33.73
C TYR A 11 -2.99 -2.57 33.80
N TYR A 12 -3.10 -1.40 33.16
CA TYR A 12 -2.06 -0.39 33.18
C TYR A 12 -1.76 0.21 34.57
N LYS A 13 -2.70 0.08 35.53
CA LYS A 13 -2.55 0.49 36.94
C LYS A 13 -2.31 -0.70 37.87
N PHE A 14 -2.06 -1.90 37.34
CA PHE A 14 -1.89 -3.10 38.17
C PHE A 14 -0.62 -3.01 39.00
N GLU A 15 -0.77 -3.21 40.32
CA GLU A 15 0.35 -3.22 41.27
C GLU A 15 0.80 -4.65 41.53
N MET A 16 2.08 -4.91 41.36
CA MET A 16 2.71 -6.18 41.68
C MET A 16 3.09 -6.22 43.17
N PRO A 17 3.19 -7.42 43.79
CA PRO A 17 3.74 -7.57 45.13
C PRO A 17 5.09 -6.86 45.29
N ALA A 18 5.44 -6.46 46.52
CA ALA A 18 6.63 -5.65 46.84
C ALA A 18 7.93 -6.15 46.19
N LEU A 19 8.12 -7.48 46.14
CA LEU A 19 9.28 -8.13 45.52
C LEU A 19 9.35 -7.88 44.00
N LEU A 20 8.21 -7.68 43.34
CA LEU A 20 8.09 -7.51 41.89
C LEU A 20 7.59 -6.11 41.53
N SER A 21 7.64 -5.15 42.44
CA SER A 21 7.12 -3.80 42.28
C SER A 21 7.69 -3.07 41.06
N PHE A 22 8.95 -3.38 40.69
CA PHE A 22 9.58 -2.87 39.46
C PHE A 22 8.76 -3.18 38.19
N PHE A 23 8.02 -4.27 38.17
CA PHE A 23 7.20 -4.71 37.05
C PHE A 23 5.73 -4.21 37.13
N SER A 24 5.41 -3.32 38.05
CA SER A 24 4.06 -2.75 38.20
C SER A 24 3.71 -1.79 37.07
N GLY A 25 2.42 -1.50 36.91
CA GLY A 25 1.89 -0.56 35.96
C GLY A 25 2.08 -0.98 34.48
N PRO A 26 2.51 -0.08 33.60
CA PRO A 26 2.68 -0.38 32.17
C PRO A 26 3.64 -1.54 31.87
N ARG A 27 4.59 -1.83 32.77
CA ARG A 27 5.51 -2.96 32.62
C ARG A 27 4.82 -4.30 32.82
N ALA A 28 3.84 -4.38 33.72
CA ALA A 28 3.01 -5.56 33.90
C ALA A 28 2.21 -5.90 32.63
N VAL A 29 1.76 -4.88 31.89
CA VAL A 29 1.05 -5.06 30.63
C VAL A 29 1.89 -5.83 29.61
N VAL A 30 3.19 -5.56 29.51
CA VAL A 30 4.09 -6.28 28.61
C VAL A 30 4.15 -7.76 28.97
N ILE A 31 4.30 -8.07 30.25
CA ILE A 31 4.35 -9.46 30.77
C ILE A 31 3.03 -10.17 30.48
N PHE A 32 1.91 -9.56 30.83
CA PHE A 32 0.59 -10.15 30.59
C PHE A 32 0.30 -10.35 29.08
N THR A 33 0.73 -9.39 28.23
CA THR A 33 0.62 -9.52 26.80
C THR A 33 1.45 -10.70 26.27
N TYR A 34 2.67 -10.89 26.78
CA TYR A 34 3.51 -12.02 26.39
C TYR A 34 2.81 -13.36 26.64
N PHE A 35 2.27 -13.57 27.85
CA PHE A 35 1.55 -14.80 28.15
C PHE A 35 0.21 -14.93 27.40
N ALA A 36 -0.50 -13.84 27.18
CA ALA A 36 -1.77 -13.85 26.43
C ALA A 36 -1.59 -14.13 24.94
N VAL A 37 -0.43 -13.82 24.38
CA VAL A 37 -0.13 -14.08 22.95
C VAL A 37 0.35 -15.53 22.72
N MET A 38 0.83 -16.24 23.75
CA MET A 38 1.28 -17.64 23.60
C MET A 38 0.18 -18.58 23.05
N PRO A 39 -1.07 -18.60 23.57
CA PRO A 39 -2.13 -19.41 22.98
C PRO A 39 -2.45 -19.01 21.53
N LEU A 40 -2.39 -17.71 21.23
CA LEU A 40 -2.55 -17.22 19.88
C LEU A 40 -1.44 -17.70 18.96
N ALA A 41 -0.19 -17.68 19.42
CA ALA A 41 0.94 -18.20 18.65
C ALA A 41 0.79 -19.69 18.36
N LEU A 42 0.33 -20.47 19.33
CA LEU A 42 0.03 -21.89 19.17
C LEU A 42 -1.12 -22.11 18.16
N PHE A 43 -2.17 -21.33 18.24
CA PHE A 43 -3.27 -21.36 17.26
C PHE A 43 -2.76 -21.06 15.85
N VAL A 44 -1.96 -19.99 15.69
CA VAL A 44 -1.37 -19.62 14.40
C VAL A 44 -0.47 -20.73 13.87
N TYR A 45 0.34 -21.37 14.72
CA TYR A 45 1.20 -22.48 14.32
C TYR A 45 0.43 -23.62 13.64
N TYR A 46 -0.75 -23.99 14.13
CA TYR A 46 -1.60 -25.02 13.53
C TYR A 46 -2.47 -24.50 12.37
N ALA A 47 -2.90 -23.25 12.41
CA ALA A 47 -3.73 -22.65 11.38
C ALA A 47 -2.95 -22.20 10.14
N TRP A 48 -1.65 -21.91 10.29
CA TRP A 48 -0.82 -21.37 9.20
C TRP A 48 -0.55 -22.35 8.06
N PRO A 49 -0.22 -23.65 8.27
CA PRO A 49 0.09 -24.56 7.17
C PRO A 49 -0.99 -24.66 6.08
N PRO A 50 -2.28 -24.84 6.38
CA PRO A 50 -3.31 -24.84 5.34
C PRO A 50 -3.46 -23.49 4.64
N ILE A 51 -3.29 -22.37 5.35
CA ILE A 51 -3.30 -21.04 4.75
C ILE A 51 -2.12 -20.87 3.80
N ALA A 52 -0.92 -21.23 4.24
CA ALA A 52 0.29 -21.19 3.42
C ALA A 52 0.18 -22.07 2.19
N GLY A 53 -0.38 -23.28 2.31
CA GLY A 53 -0.65 -24.19 1.17
C GLY A 53 -1.61 -23.59 0.15
N THR A 54 -2.67 -22.93 0.60
CA THR A 54 -3.61 -22.23 -0.28
C THR A 54 -2.93 -21.06 -1.01
N LEU A 55 -2.15 -20.25 -0.30
CA LEU A 55 -1.40 -19.13 -0.89
C LEU A 55 -0.37 -19.63 -1.91
N GLN A 56 0.33 -20.73 -1.61
CA GLN A 56 1.26 -21.36 -2.55
C GLN A 56 0.55 -21.85 -3.81
N SER A 57 -0.63 -22.45 -3.69
CA SER A 57 -1.42 -22.88 -4.85
C SER A 57 -1.83 -21.67 -5.72
N ILE A 58 -2.24 -20.56 -5.11
CA ILE A 58 -2.58 -19.33 -5.82
C ILE A 58 -1.33 -18.75 -6.52
N THR A 59 -0.19 -18.69 -5.85
CA THR A 59 1.05 -18.18 -6.46
C THR A 59 1.54 -19.07 -7.59
N THR A 60 1.42 -20.39 -7.47
CA THR A 60 1.74 -21.32 -8.55
C THR A 60 0.79 -21.15 -9.74
N LEU A 61 -0.51 -20.96 -9.51
CA LEU A 61 -1.47 -20.66 -10.57
C LEU A 61 -1.08 -19.36 -11.30
N ILE A 62 -0.76 -18.31 -10.57
CA ILE A 62 -0.34 -17.04 -11.14
C ILE A 62 0.91 -17.22 -12.03
N THR A 63 1.96 -17.85 -11.51
CA THR A 63 3.23 -18.00 -12.24
C THR A 63 3.15 -18.96 -13.43
N SER A 64 2.25 -19.94 -13.40
CA SER A 64 2.08 -20.92 -14.48
C SER A 64 1.09 -20.50 -15.58
N SER A 65 0.29 -19.44 -15.35
CA SER A 65 -0.77 -19.02 -16.28
C SER A 65 -0.33 -17.99 -17.33
N GLY A 66 0.97 -17.75 -17.48
CA GLY A 66 1.50 -16.80 -18.46
C GLY A 66 0.88 -15.40 -18.28
N ILE A 67 0.48 -14.77 -19.39
CA ILE A 67 -0.05 -13.41 -19.39
C ILE A 67 -1.33 -13.25 -18.55
N PHE A 68 -2.16 -14.29 -18.44
CA PHE A 68 -3.31 -14.30 -17.56
C PHE A 68 -2.89 -14.31 -16.08
N GLY A 69 -1.76 -14.94 -15.77
CA GLY A 69 -1.14 -14.88 -14.46
C GLY A 69 -0.73 -13.46 -14.06
N SER A 70 -0.20 -12.67 -15.00
CA SER A 70 0.11 -11.25 -14.75
C SER A 70 -1.14 -10.45 -14.45
N PHE A 71 -2.26 -10.71 -15.15
CA PHE A 71 -3.55 -10.11 -14.80
C PHE A 71 -3.98 -10.48 -13.38
N LEU A 72 -3.95 -11.77 -13.05
CA LEU A 72 -4.33 -12.27 -11.72
C LEU A 72 -3.44 -11.66 -10.63
N PHE A 73 -2.12 -11.60 -10.86
CA PHE A 73 -1.20 -10.98 -9.92
C PHE A 73 -1.61 -9.54 -9.62
N GLY A 74 -1.86 -8.72 -10.66
CA GLY A 74 -2.29 -7.35 -10.48
C GLY A 74 -3.63 -7.21 -9.76
N VAL A 75 -4.58 -8.11 -10.04
CA VAL A 75 -5.87 -8.15 -9.33
C VAL A 75 -5.67 -8.49 -7.85
N PHE A 76 -4.85 -9.48 -7.51
CA PHE A 76 -4.57 -9.84 -6.11
C PHE A 76 -3.72 -8.79 -5.39
N ASP A 77 -2.74 -8.19 -6.07
CA ASP A 77 -1.89 -7.13 -5.53
C ASP A 77 -2.72 -5.97 -4.95
N LYS A 78 -3.72 -5.50 -5.69
CA LYS A 78 -4.61 -4.43 -5.22
C LYS A 78 -5.85 -4.92 -4.48
N GLY A 79 -6.44 -6.04 -4.89
CA GLY A 79 -7.62 -6.60 -4.23
C GLY A 79 -7.37 -6.99 -2.76
N LEU A 80 -6.16 -7.45 -2.44
CA LEU A 80 -5.76 -7.82 -1.08
C LEU A 80 -5.16 -6.66 -0.26
N LEU A 81 -4.91 -5.51 -0.90
CA LEU A 81 -4.34 -4.33 -0.24
C LEU A 81 -5.14 -3.87 0.99
N PRO A 82 -6.48 -3.76 0.95
CA PRO A 82 -7.27 -3.32 2.11
C PRO A 82 -7.13 -4.23 3.33
N PHE A 83 -6.76 -5.48 3.11
CA PHE A 83 -6.56 -6.48 4.17
C PHE A 83 -5.10 -6.57 4.62
N GLY A 84 -4.18 -5.86 3.97
CA GLY A 84 -2.73 -5.96 4.20
C GLY A 84 -2.12 -7.30 3.78
N LEU A 85 -2.83 -8.10 2.98
CA LEU A 85 -2.45 -9.48 2.62
C LEU A 85 -1.73 -9.57 1.26
N HIS A 86 -1.62 -8.49 0.51
CA HIS A 86 -1.01 -8.47 -0.83
C HIS A 86 0.46 -8.95 -0.82
N HIS A 87 1.20 -8.68 0.26
CA HIS A 87 2.57 -9.16 0.40
C HIS A 87 2.68 -10.69 0.50
N LEU A 88 1.64 -11.39 0.94
CA LEU A 88 1.65 -12.85 1.02
C LEU A 88 1.68 -13.51 -0.37
N ILE A 89 1.24 -12.80 -1.40
CA ILE A 89 1.34 -13.24 -2.80
C ILE A 89 2.59 -12.65 -3.47
N ALA A 90 2.89 -11.39 -3.24
CA ALA A 90 4.00 -10.71 -3.89
C ALA A 90 5.38 -11.27 -3.47
N PHE A 91 5.64 -11.45 -2.16
CA PHE A 91 6.96 -11.89 -1.70
C PHE A 91 7.39 -13.28 -2.20
N PRO A 92 6.55 -14.33 -2.19
CA PRO A 92 6.96 -15.60 -2.78
C PRO A 92 7.37 -15.49 -4.24
N ILE A 93 6.65 -14.71 -5.04
CA ILE A 93 6.95 -14.50 -6.46
C ILE A 93 8.22 -13.65 -6.63
N GLU A 94 8.36 -12.59 -5.85
CA GLU A 94 9.49 -11.68 -5.98
C GLU A 94 10.82 -12.29 -5.53
N TYR A 95 10.85 -13.16 -4.50
CA TYR A 95 12.08 -13.54 -3.81
C TYR A 95 12.33 -15.05 -3.68
N THR A 96 11.41 -15.91 -4.12
CA THR A 96 11.59 -17.37 -4.00
C THR A 96 11.51 -18.07 -5.36
N ARG A 97 11.83 -19.38 -5.38
CA ARG A 97 11.73 -20.23 -6.57
C ARG A 97 10.38 -20.21 -7.26
N VAL A 98 9.32 -19.85 -6.55
CA VAL A 98 7.96 -19.75 -7.11
C VAL A 98 7.90 -18.73 -8.24
N GLY A 99 8.66 -17.65 -8.15
CA GLY A 99 8.77 -16.62 -9.20
C GLY A 99 9.74 -16.96 -10.32
N GLY A 100 10.36 -18.13 -10.28
CA GLY A 100 11.31 -18.60 -11.29
C GLY A 100 12.73 -18.72 -10.76
N VAL A 101 13.55 -19.41 -11.54
CA VAL A 101 14.97 -19.63 -11.29
C VAL A 101 15.73 -19.36 -12.58
N MET A 102 16.78 -18.57 -12.55
CA MET A 102 17.63 -18.26 -13.69
C MET A 102 19.09 -18.22 -13.29
N GLU A 103 19.95 -18.82 -14.10
CA GLU A 103 21.40 -18.68 -13.97
C GLU A 103 21.88 -17.48 -14.82
N ILE A 104 22.62 -16.59 -14.21
CA ILE A 104 23.19 -15.38 -14.84
C ILE A 104 24.63 -15.27 -14.40
N ASP A 105 25.55 -15.24 -15.36
CA ASP A 105 27.01 -15.18 -15.14
C ASP A 105 27.53 -16.25 -14.15
N GLY A 106 26.97 -17.48 -14.22
CA GLY A 106 27.34 -18.60 -13.35
C GLY A 106 26.75 -18.55 -11.92
N VAL A 107 25.87 -17.57 -11.64
CA VAL A 107 25.17 -17.44 -10.36
C VAL A 107 23.66 -17.74 -10.55
N VAL A 108 23.12 -18.58 -9.69
CA VAL A 108 21.69 -18.94 -9.69
C VAL A 108 20.90 -17.91 -8.87
N TYR A 109 19.94 -17.26 -9.53
CA TYR A 109 19.01 -16.31 -8.92
C TYR A 109 17.62 -16.92 -8.82
N GLU A 110 16.97 -16.75 -7.67
CA GLU A 110 15.61 -17.23 -7.39
C GLU A 110 14.66 -16.06 -7.13
N GLY A 111 13.48 -16.07 -7.77
CA GLY A 111 12.48 -15.03 -7.71
C GLY A 111 12.72 -13.88 -8.69
N VAL A 112 11.62 -13.34 -9.23
CA VAL A 112 11.69 -12.36 -10.34
C VAL A 112 12.53 -11.14 -10.02
N ARG A 113 12.48 -10.66 -8.77
CA ARG A 113 13.24 -9.46 -8.36
C ARG A 113 14.74 -9.71 -8.32
N ASN A 114 15.15 -10.88 -7.80
CA ASN A 114 16.56 -11.25 -7.77
C ASN A 114 17.10 -11.51 -9.18
N ILE A 115 16.30 -12.16 -10.05
CA ILE A 115 16.64 -12.37 -11.46
C ILE A 115 16.84 -11.03 -12.17
N MET A 116 15.91 -10.08 -12.01
CA MET A 116 16.04 -8.75 -12.60
C MET A 116 17.28 -7.99 -12.09
N ASN A 117 17.60 -8.11 -10.80
CA ASN A 117 18.84 -7.53 -10.23
C ASN A 117 20.08 -8.16 -10.86
N GLY A 118 20.11 -9.48 -11.00
CA GLY A 118 21.19 -10.19 -11.68
C GLY A 118 21.36 -9.73 -13.13
N GLN A 119 20.25 -9.66 -13.89
CA GLN A 119 20.27 -9.20 -15.29
C GLN A 119 20.71 -7.73 -15.41
N MET A 120 20.31 -6.87 -14.47
CA MET A 120 20.70 -5.46 -14.47
C MET A 120 22.20 -5.28 -14.19
N SER A 121 22.79 -6.17 -13.39
CA SER A 121 24.21 -6.16 -13.04
C SER A 121 25.09 -6.87 -14.07
N SER A 122 24.50 -7.73 -14.92
CA SER A 122 25.23 -8.50 -15.93
C SER A 122 25.56 -7.66 -17.17
N PRO A 123 26.84 -7.63 -17.60
CA PRO A 123 27.23 -7.02 -18.88
C PRO A 123 26.73 -7.81 -20.10
N GLU A 124 26.51 -9.13 -19.94
CA GLU A 124 26.14 -10.03 -21.02
C GLU A 124 24.63 -10.10 -21.26
N ALA A 125 23.81 -9.67 -20.28
CA ALA A 125 22.36 -9.67 -20.42
C ALA A 125 21.91 -8.68 -21.50
N THR A 126 21.39 -9.22 -22.62
CA THR A 126 20.91 -8.42 -23.75
C THR A 126 19.45 -8.00 -23.60
N SER A 127 18.67 -8.71 -22.82
CA SER A 127 17.25 -8.43 -22.54
C SER A 127 16.91 -8.90 -21.12
N TYR A 128 15.87 -8.29 -20.54
CA TYR A 128 15.38 -8.66 -19.23
C TYR A 128 14.07 -9.43 -19.32
N ILE A 129 13.75 -10.19 -18.25
CA ILE A 129 12.49 -10.90 -18.18
C ILE A 129 11.31 -9.94 -18.25
N THR A 130 10.31 -10.23 -19.07
CA THR A 130 9.09 -9.42 -19.23
C THR A 130 7.97 -9.88 -18.30
N HIS A 131 7.90 -11.18 -18.01
CA HIS A 131 7.00 -11.77 -17.03
C HIS A 131 7.54 -11.55 -15.60
N ASN A 132 7.59 -10.27 -15.19
CA ASN A 132 8.35 -9.84 -14.02
C ASN A 132 7.50 -9.43 -12.81
N PHE A 133 6.19 -9.35 -12.94
CA PHE A 133 5.24 -8.99 -11.88
C PHE A 133 5.58 -7.67 -11.13
N THR A 134 6.37 -6.79 -11.73
CA THR A 134 6.78 -5.50 -11.13
C THR A 134 6.42 -4.30 -11.99
N SER A 135 6.65 -4.38 -13.30
CA SER A 135 6.50 -3.24 -14.24
C SER A 135 5.06 -2.73 -14.33
N GLY A 136 4.07 -3.59 -14.11
CA GLY A 136 2.64 -3.22 -14.13
C GLY A 136 2.22 -2.22 -13.06
N ARG A 137 3.02 -2.04 -11.99
CA ARG A 137 2.75 -1.02 -10.97
C ARG A 137 2.96 0.40 -11.49
N ILE A 138 3.86 0.60 -12.45
CA ILE A 138 4.29 1.92 -12.92
C ILE A 138 3.15 2.74 -13.53
N PRO A 139 2.37 2.23 -14.53
CA PRO A 139 1.28 3.00 -15.12
C PRO A 139 0.21 3.39 -14.10
N ILE A 140 -0.04 2.54 -13.11
CA ILE A 140 -1.01 2.81 -12.04
C ILE A 140 -0.49 3.89 -11.10
N GLN A 141 0.72 3.75 -10.60
CA GLN A 141 1.26 4.67 -9.57
C GLN A 141 1.51 6.07 -10.12
N ILE A 142 2.08 6.15 -11.32
CA ILE A 142 2.45 7.44 -11.93
C ILE A 142 1.28 8.02 -12.72
N GLY A 143 0.58 7.21 -13.53
CA GLY A 143 -0.52 7.66 -14.38
C GLY A 143 -1.86 7.60 -13.66
N GLY A 144 -2.33 6.40 -13.33
CA GLY A 144 -3.68 6.15 -12.83
C GLY A 144 -4.01 6.92 -11.56
N LEU A 145 -3.21 6.76 -10.50
CA LEU A 145 -3.47 7.42 -9.21
C LEU A 145 -3.34 8.95 -9.31
N THR A 146 -2.44 9.46 -10.15
CA THR A 146 -2.37 10.90 -10.45
C THR A 146 -3.65 11.38 -11.15
N GLY A 147 -4.17 10.59 -12.10
CA GLY A 147 -5.44 10.86 -12.77
C GLY A 147 -6.64 10.86 -11.81
N ALA A 148 -6.68 9.88 -10.89
CA ALA A 148 -7.70 9.82 -9.84
C ALA A 148 -7.62 11.02 -8.88
N ALA A 149 -6.42 11.38 -8.42
CA ALA A 149 -6.20 12.54 -7.57
C ALA A 149 -6.61 13.86 -8.27
N TYR A 150 -6.28 13.99 -9.55
CA TYR A 150 -6.69 15.15 -10.34
C TYR A 150 -8.22 15.19 -10.56
N ALA A 151 -8.88 14.05 -10.74
CA ALA A 151 -10.34 13.97 -10.80
C ALA A 151 -10.98 14.43 -9.48
N MET A 152 -10.45 13.99 -8.33
CA MET A 152 -10.92 14.45 -7.01
C MET A 152 -10.71 15.96 -6.83
N TYR A 153 -9.57 16.50 -7.26
CA TYR A 153 -9.28 17.93 -7.21
C TYR A 153 -10.24 18.77 -8.04
N VAL A 154 -10.48 18.40 -9.31
CA VAL A 154 -11.34 19.20 -10.21
C VAL A 154 -12.82 19.11 -9.85
N THR A 155 -13.25 18.02 -9.22
CA THR A 155 -14.63 17.82 -8.77
C THR A 155 -14.89 18.42 -7.39
N ALA A 156 -13.87 18.80 -6.63
CA ALA A 156 -14.01 19.46 -5.35
C ALA A 156 -14.67 20.84 -5.46
N LYS A 157 -15.41 21.26 -4.42
CA LYS A 157 -15.98 22.60 -4.31
C LYS A 157 -14.85 23.64 -4.45
N THR A 158 -15.11 24.73 -5.20
CA THR A 158 -14.08 25.73 -5.50
C THR A 158 -13.40 26.29 -4.25
N ALA A 159 -14.14 26.50 -3.17
CA ALA A 159 -13.62 26.97 -1.90
C ALA A 159 -12.60 26.00 -1.26
N ASN A 160 -12.74 24.69 -1.51
CA ASN A 160 -11.96 23.63 -0.90
C ASN A 160 -10.77 23.17 -1.77
N ARG A 161 -10.68 23.60 -3.04
CA ARG A 161 -9.63 23.13 -3.97
C ARG A 161 -8.21 23.32 -3.44
N LYS A 162 -7.93 24.44 -2.77
CA LYS A 162 -6.59 24.67 -2.17
C LYS A 162 -6.27 23.65 -1.07
N LYS A 163 -7.25 23.31 -0.22
CA LYS A 163 -7.10 22.29 0.82
C LYS A 163 -6.90 20.88 0.19
N VAL A 164 -7.70 20.56 -0.82
CA VAL A 164 -7.56 19.29 -1.55
C VAL A 164 -6.20 19.16 -2.23
N ALA A 165 -5.72 20.23 -2.89
CA ALA A 165 -4.39 20.24 -3.50
C ALA A 165 -3.28 20.01 -2.46
N ALA A 166 -3.39 20.63 -1.28
CA ALA A 166 -2.43 20.46 -0.19
C ALA A 166 -2.35 19.00 0.32
N ILE A 167 -3.41 18.22 0.16
CA ILE A 167 -3.45 16.79 0.51
C ILE A 167 -3.00 15.92 -0.67
N MET A 168 -3.55 16.18 -1.87
CA MET A 168 -3.33 15.32 -3.03
C MET A 168 -1.93 15.43 -3.61
N VAL A 169 -1.31 16.63 -3.62
CA VAL A 169 0.02 16.80 -4.21
C VAL A 169 1.10 16.00 -3.45
N PRO A 170 1.21 16.07 -2.11
CA PRO A 170 2.13 15.20 -1.36
C PRO A 170 1.81 13.70 -1.53
N ALA A 171 0.53 13.33 -1.59
CA ALA A 171 0.11 11.94 -1.77
C ALA A 171 0.51 11.41 -3.16
N VAL A 172 0.32 12.21 -4.23
CA VAL A 172 0.79 11.88 -5.59
C VAL A 172 2.31 11.76 -5.62
N PHE A 173 3.02 12.70 -5.00
CA PHE A 173 4.48 12.64 -4.90
C PHE A 173 4.95 11.37 -4.19
N THR A 174 4.31 11.02 -3.07
CA THR A 174 4.61 9.81 -2.30
C THR A 174 4.35 8.55 -3.13
N ALA A 175 3.24 8.48 -3.84
CA ALA A 175 2.92 7.35 -4.71
C ALA A 175 3.90 7.22 -5.87
N ALA A 176 4.17 8.31 -6.60
CA ALA A 176 5.00 8.28 -7.80
C ALA A 176 6.49 8.11 -7.50
N VAL A 177 7.03 8.79 -6.48
CA VAL A 177 8.47 8.84 -6.19
C VAL A 177 8.89 7.77 -5.20
N ILE A 178 8.10 7.53 -4.15
CA ILE A 178 8.43 6.59 -3.07
C ILE A 178 7.73 5.23 -3.27
N GLY A 179 6.59 5.20 -3.99
CA GLY A 179 5.84 3.97 -4.28
C GLY A 179 4.79 3.60 -3.22
N ILE A 180 4.52 4.48 -2.25
CA ILE A 180 3.49 4.29 -1.23
C ILE A 180 2.17 4.84 -1.78
N THR A 181 1.23 3.98 -2.13
CA THR A 181 0.01 4.33 -2.86
C THR A 181 -1.22 4.52 -1.97
N GLU A 182 -1.19 4.01 -0.76
CA GLU A 182 -2.29 3.98 0.19
C GLU A 182 -2.91 5.37 0.48
N PRO A 183 -2.12 6.47 0.58
CA PRO A 183 -2.70 7.80 0.81
C PRO A 183 -3.66 8.26 -0.30
N LEU A 184 -3.50 7.73 -1.53
CA LEU A 184 -4.40 7.99 -2.64
C LEU A 184 -5.50 6.95 -2.78
N GLU A 185 -5.23 5.69 -2.45
CA GLU A 185 -6.15 4.57 -2.64
C GLU A 185 -7.23 4.51 -1.54
N TYR A 186 -6.86 4.74 -0.29
CA TYR A 186 -7.80 4.67 0.83
C TYR A 186 -8.95 5.70 0.78
N PRO A 187 -8.73 6.96 0.37
CA PRO A 187 -9.84 7.89 0.21
C PRO A 187 -10.96 7.35 -0.67
N PHE A 188 -10.66 6.80 -1.85
CA PHE A 188 -11.71 6.26 -2.69
C PHE A 188 -12.13 4.83 -2.32
N LEU A 189 -11.28 4.05 -1.65
CA LEU A 189 -11.69 2.77 -1.10
C LEU A 189 -12.81 2.94 -0.05
N PHE A 190 -12.65 3.87 0.88
CA PHE A 190 -13.63 4.05 1.97
C PHE A 190 -14.85 4.87 1.55
N ILE A 191 -14.67 5.85 0.67
CA ILE A 191 -15.78 6.72 0.22
C ILE A 191 -16.63 6.02 -0.84
N GLN A 192 -15.99 5.30 -1.76
CA GLN A 192 -16.68 4.63 -2.85
C GLN A 192 -15.98 3.31 -3.21
N PRO A 193 -16.22 2.23 -2.44
CA PRO A 193 -15.59 0.92 -2.65
C PRO A 193 -15.75 0.37 -4.08
N PHE A 194 -16.82 0.75 -4.79
CA PHE A 194 -17.01 0.40 -6.19
C PHE A 194 -15.87 0.88 -7.08
N LEU A 195 -15.38 2.12 -6.90
CA LEU A 195 -14.24 2.63 -7.67
C LEU A 195 -12.96 1.83 -7.38
N PHE A 196 -12.81 1.35 -6.17
CA PHE A 196 -11.66 0.52 -5.82
C PHE A 196 -11.77 -0.88 -6.44
N PHE A 197 -12.81 -1.63 -6.10
CA PHE A 197 -12.91 -3.05 -6.47
C PHE A 197 -13.31 -3.28 -7.93
N ALA A 198 -14.22 -2.46 -8.49
CA ALA A 198 -14.72 -2.67 -9.85
C ALA A 198 -13.95 -1.89 -10.93
N VAL A 199 -13.17 -0.89 -10.56
CA VAL A 199 -12.39 -0.08 -11.52
C VAL A 199 -10.91 -0.21 -11.28
N HIS A 200 -10.41 0.17 -10.10
CA HIS A 200 -8.98 0.22 -9.83
C HIS A 200 -8.33 -1.17 -9.85
N VAL A 201 -8.92 -2.16 -9.20
CA VAL A 201 -8.38 -3.53 -9.13
C VAL A 201 -8.27 -4.18 -10.52
N PRO A 202 -9.32 -4.19 -11.39
CA PRO A 202 -9.18 -4.75 -12.75
C PRO A 202 -8.22 -3.94 -13.64
N LEU A 203 -8.20 -2.61 -13.53
CA LEU A 203 -7.25 -1.78 -14.28
C LEU A 203 -5.81 -2.03 -13.84
N ASN A 204 -5.58 -2.36 -12.57
CA ASN A 204 -4.26 -2.79 -12.11
C ASN A 204 -3.86 -4.12 -12.77
N GLY A 205 -4.76 -5.10 -12.82
CA GLY A 205 -4.51 -6.35 -13.56
C GLY A 205 -4.17 -6.10 -15.03
N LEU A 206 -4.95 -5.26 -15.72
CA LEU A 206 -4.67 -4.90 -17.10
C LEU A 206 -3.34 -4.16 -17.30
N SER A 207 -2.90 -3.39 -16.31
CA SER A 207 -1.60 -2.70 -16.35
C SER A 207 -0.45 -3.70 -16.46
N TYR A 208 -0.50 -4.80 -15.71
CA TYR A 208 0.51 -5.86 -15.81
C TYR A 208 0.49 -6.56 -17.17
N VAL A 209 -0.70 -6.84 -17.71
CA VAL A 209 -0.83 -7.43 -19.04
C VAL A 209 -0.23 -6.51 -20.11
N ILE A 210 -0.60 -5.23 -20.10
CA ILE A 210 -0.13 -4.28 -21.13
C ILE A 210 1.39 -4.10 -21.05
N THR A 211 1.95 -3.93 -19.85
CA THR A 211 3.41 -3.77 -19.69
C THR A 211 4.17 -5.02 -20.10
N GLU A 212 3.66 -6.23 -19.81
CA GLU A 212 4.25 -7.47 -20.26
C GLU A 212 4.18 -7.63 -21.78
N MET A 213 3.02 -7.38 -22.40
CA MET A 213 2.86 -7.43 -23.86
C MET A 213 3.76 -6.45 -24.60
N MET A 214 4.05 -5.30 -23.99
CA MET A 214 4.94 -4.28 -24.56
C MET A 214 6.41 -4.53 -24.22
N GLY A 215 6.72 -5.64 -23.56
CA GLY A 215 8.09 -6.01 -23.20
C GLY A 215 8.73 -5.13 -22.14
N VAL A 216 7.92 -4.36 -21.36
CA VAL A 216 8.46 -3.48 -20.32
C VAL A 216 9.02 -4.33 -19.18
N SER A 217 10.30 -4.15 -18.88
CA SER A 217 10.99 -4.87 -17.83
C SER A 217 11.78 -3.92 -16.94
N ILE A 218 11.06 -3.13 -16.16
CA ILE A 218 11.66 -2.15 -15.25
C ILE A 218 11.67 -2.71 -13.82
N HIS A 219 12.87 -2.75 -13.26
CA HIS A 219 13.07 -3.11 -11.88
C HIS A 219 12.68 -1.95 -10.96
N GLY A 220 11.83 -2.26 -9.98
CA GLY A 220 11.31 -1.26 -9.06
C GLY A 220 10.04 -0.57 -9.58
N ASN A 221 9.24 -0.15 -8.63
CA ASN A 221 7.91 0.43 -8.86
C ASN A 221 7.85 1.93 -8.58
N GLN A 222 8.99 2.56 -8.30
CA GLN A 222 9.10 3.97 -7.93
C GLN A 222 10.02 4.69 -8.90
N LEU A 223 9.77 5.98 -9.14
CA LEU A 223 10.63 6.79 -10.02
C LEU A 223 12.10 6.73 -9.61
N LEU A 224 12.39 6.71 -8.32
CA LEU A 224 13.76 6.62 -7.82
C LEU A 224 14.48 5.35 -8.29
N PHE A 225 13.81 4.20 -8.26
CA PHE A 225 14.37 2.92 -8.70
C PHE A 225 14.32 2.72 -10.22
N MET A 226 13.51 3.52 -10.93
CA MET A 226 13.49 3.50 -12.40
C MET A 226 14.76 4.11 -13.02
N VAL A 227 15.42 5.05 -12.32
CA VAL A 227 16.56 5.78 -12.86
C VAL A 227 17.68 4.86 -13.40
N PRO A 228 18.15 3.83 -12.66
CA PRO A 228 19.15 2.90 -13.19
C PRO A 228 18.69 2.15 -14.44
N ASN A 229 17.40 1.78 -14.50
CA ASN A 229 16.81 1.09 -15.64
C ASN A 229 16.77 1.99 -16.89
N LEU A 230 16.49 3.27 -16.72
CA LEU A 230 16.42 4.25 -17.81
C LEU A 230 17.78 4.53 -18.44
N LEU A 231 18.89 4.15 -17.80
CA LEU A 231 20.23 4.19 -18.40
C LEU A 231 20.41 3.10 -19.48
N GLN A 232 19.53 2.10 -19.52
CA GLN A 232 19.53 1.02 -20.51
C GLN A 232 18.14 0.88 -21.17
N PRO A 233 17.62 1.93 -21.84
CA PRO A 233 16.23 2.01 -22.28
C PRO A 233 15.83 0.90 -23.27
N ASP A 234 16.77 0.45 -24.09
CA ASP A 234 16.53 -0.59 -25.10
C ASP A 234 16.36 -1.98 -24.47
N LYS A 235 17.06 -2.26 -23.36
CA LYS A 235 16.93 -3.53 -22.64
C LYS A 235 15.63 -3.62 -21.85
N VAL A 236 15.12 -2.50 -21.36
CA VAL A 236 13.93 -2.46 -20.48
C VAL A 236 12.66 -2.03 -21.22
N HIS A 237 12.73 -1.70 -22.50
CA HIS A 237 11.64 -1.19 -23.34
C HIS A 237 10.85 -0.04 -22.67
N ALA A 238 11.58 0.88 -22.02
CA ALA A 238 11.00 1.98 -21.25
C ALA A 238 10.14 2.94 -22.11
N TRP A 239 10.39 3.00 -23.42
CA TRP A 239 9.66 3.86 -24.36
C TRP A 239 8.14 3.61 -24.35
N ALA A 240 7.73 2.39 -24.10
CA ALA A 240 6.31 2.05 -24.00
C ALA A 240 5.59 2.85 -22.91
N LEU A 241 6.28 3.22 -21.83
CA LEU A 241 5.68 4.00 -20.73
C LEU A 241 5.32 5.42 -21.13
N LEU A 242 5.93 5.99 -22.18
CA LEU A 242 5.62 7.35 -22.66
C LEU A 242 4.16 7.48 -23.12
N TRP A 243 3.51 6.41 -23.54
CA TRP A 243 2.10 6.41 -23.92
C TRP A 243 1.21 5.65 -22.94
N ILE A 244 1.73 4.59 -22.28
CA ILE A 244 0.93 3.83 -21.30
C ILE A 244 0.58 4.70 -20.09
N VAL A 245 1.53 5.45 -19.56
CA VAL A 245 1.30 6.31 -18.38
C VAL A 245 0.27 7.41 -18.66
N PRO A 246 0.36 8.20 -19.74
CA PRO A 246 -0.71 9.17 -20.10
C PRO A 246 -2.06 8.51 -20.40
N LEU A 247 -2.08 7.33 -20.99
CA LEU A 247 -3.31 6.58 -21.23
C LEU A 247 -3.99 6.22 -19.90
N TYR A 248 -3.25 5.68 -18.94
CA TYR A 248 -3.77 5.36 -17.61
C TYR A 248 -4.22 6.59 -16.85
N PHE A 249 -3.48 7.71 -16.96
CA PHE A 249 -3.93 8.99 -16.40
C PHE A 249 -5.31 9.38 -16.97
N ALA A 250 -5.48 9.33 -18.28
CA ALA A 250 -6.74 9.69 -18.92
C ALA A 250 -7.89 8.76 -18.51
N ILE A 251 -7.67 7.43 -18.55
CA ILE A 251 -8.66 6.43 -18.15
C ILE A 251 -9.14 6.71 -16.71
N TYR A 252 -8.20 6.86 -15.76
CA TYR A 252 -8.55 7.12 -14.36
C TYR A 252 -9.22 8.47 -14.18
N PHE A 253 -8.69 9.52 -14.80
CA PHE A 253 -9.27 10.86 -14.70
C PHE A 253 -10.73 10.89 -15.14
N TYR A 254 -11.03 10.38 -16.34
CA TYR A 254 -12.40 10.43 -16.86
C TYR A 254 -13.33 9.47 -16.11
N THR A 255 -12.87 8.28 -15.78
CA THR A 255 -13.66 7.28 -15.05
C THR A 255 -13.99 7.78 -13.65
N PHE A 256 -13.01 8.24 -12.91
CA PHE A 256 -13.19 8.75 -11.55
C PHE A 256 -14.06 10.01 -11.55
N LYS A 257 -13.80 10.97 -12.43
CA LYS A 257 -14.63 12.17 -12.58
C LYS A 257 -16.08 11.81 -12.86
N PHE A 258 -16.33 10.89 -13.80
CA PHE A 258 -17.68 10.44 -14.14
C PHE A 258 -18.38 9.82 -12.93
N PHE A 259 -17.76 8.89 -12.24
CA PHE A 259 -18.40 8.20 -11.11
C PHE A 259 -18.56 9.11 -9.89
N ILE A 260 -17.58 9.97 -9.59
CA ILE A 260 -17.68 10.96 -8.50
C ILE A 260 -18.90 11.86 -8.71
N LEU A 261 -19.09 12.34 -9.93
CA LEU A 261 -20.23 13.22 -10.26
C LEU A 261 -21.55 12.43 -10.32
N LYS A 262 -21.56 11.23 -10.92
CA LYS A 262 -22.76 10.41 -11.07
C LYS A 262 -23.35 9.95 -9.73
N PHE A 263 -22.50 9.57 -8.79
CA PHE A 263 -22.93 9.07 -7.48
C PHE A 263 -22.86 10.13 -6.37
N ASP A 264 -22.53 11.38 -6.73
CA ASP A 264 -22.31 12.48 -5.77
C ASP A 264 -21.40 12.07 -4.62
N SER A 265 -20.32 11.35 -4.96
CA SER A 265 -19.40 10.81 -3.97
C SER A 265 -18.75 11.94 -3.17
N LYS A 266 -18.75 11.82 -1.86
CA LYS A 266 -18.18 12.82 -0.91
C LYS A 266 -16.66 12.65 -0.81
N THR A 267 -15.99 12.70 -1.98
CA THR A 267 -14.52 12.70 -2.05
C THR A 267 -13.95 13.98 -1.40
N PRO A 268 -12.67 14.00 -1.04
CA PRO A 268 -12.07 15.15 -0.36
C PRO A 268 -12.43 16.50 -1.02
N GLY A 269 -12.97 17.42 -0.22
CA GLY A 269 -13.43 18.73 -0.68
C GLY A 269 -14.86 18.80 -1.23
N ARG A 270 -15.60 17.69 -1.25
CA ARG A 270 -17.03 17.63 -1.61
C ARG A 270 -17.93 17.43 -0.37
N GLU A 271 -17.36 17.27 0.80
CA GLU A 271 -18.06 17.12 2.07
C GLU A 271 -18.97 18.33 2.36
N GLU A 272 -20.02 18.16 3.14
CA GLU A 272 -20.84 19.25 3.66
C GLU A 272 -20.06 19.98 4.76
N GLU A 273 -20.31 21.30 4.92
CA GLU A 273 -19.44 22.28 5.57
C GLU A 273 -18.97 22.03 7.02
N ASP A 274 -19.39 20.98 7.69
CA ASP A 274 -19.09 20.74 9.14
C ASP A 274 -17.98 19.70 9.41
N GLY A 275 -17.32 19.18 8.41
CA GLY A 275 -16.17 18.27 8.57
C GLY A 275 -14.85 18.97 8.27
N ASP A 276 -14.06 19.26 9.30
CA ASP A 276 -12.65 19.64 9.09
C ASP A 276 -11.96 18.56 8.27
N ILE A 277 -11.58 18.90 7.03
CA ILE A 277 -10.66 18.09 6.22
C ILE A 277 -9.30 18.22 6.87
N ALA A 278 -9.10 17.52 7.97
CA ALA A 278 -7.88 17.61 8.74
C ALA A 278 -7.12 16.29 8.59
N LEU A 279 -6.09 16.33 7.78
CA LEU A 279 -4.86 15.67 8.21
C LEU A 279 -4.42 16.46 9.44
N TYR A 280 -4.70 15.91 10.62
CA TYR A 280 -4.34 16.54 11.89
C TYR A 280 -2.84 16.83 11.88
N SER A 281 -2.47 18.12 11.74
CA SER A 281 -1.10 18.52 11.93
C SER A 281 -0.74 18.35 13.41
N LYS A 282 0.55 18.23 13.70
CA LYS A 282 1.04 18.18 15.10
C LYS A 282 0.62 19.42 15.90
N GLU A 283 0.38 20.53 15.20
CA GLU A 283 -0.11 21.79 15.77
C GLU A 283 -1.60 21.75 16.09
N ASP A 284 -2.42 21.13 15.25
CA ASP A 284 -3.85 20.97 15.51
C ASP A 284 -4.07 20.04 16.70
N PHE A 285 -3.23 18.99 16.84
CA PHE A 285 -3.26 18.11 18.00
C PHE A 285 -2.87 18.87 19.29
N LYS A 286 -1.87 19.77 19.23
CA LYS A 286 -1.51 20.61 20.36
C LYS A 286 -2.64 21.59 20.73
N LYS A 287 -3.24 22.28 19.75
CA LYS A 287 -4.35 23.20 19.98
C LYS A 287 -5.57 22.50 20.58
N LYS A 288 -5.90 21.30 20.06
CA LYS A 288 -7.01 20.50 20.60
C LYS A 288 -6.74 20.01 22.02
N LYS A 289 -5.50 19.63 22.34
CA LYS A 289 -5.06 19.25 23.68
C LYS A 289 -5.10 20.44 24.65
N GLU A 290 -4.69 21.63 24.20
CA GLU A 290 -4.77 22.86 25.00
C GLU A 290 -6.23 23.33 25.23
N GLN A 291 -7.11 23.16 24.24
CA GLN A 291 -8.55 23.46 24.40
C GLN A 291 -9.24 22.47 25.33
N THR A 292 -8.87 21.18 25.27
CA THR A 292 -9.40 20.15 26.16
C THR A 292 -8.90 20.35 27.58
N SER A 293 -7.65 20.77 27.78
CA SER A 293 -7.11 21.05 29.11
C SER A 293 -7.69 22.36 29.73
N LYS A 294 -8.05 23.34 28.91
CA LYS A 294 -8.70 24.58 29.36
C LYS A 294 -10.22 24.38 29.66
N GLY A 295 -10.82 23.33 29.15
CA GLY A 295 -12.23 22.99 29.38
C GLY A 295 -12.48 22.03 30.55
N LEU A 296 -11.43 21.47 31.15
CA LEU A 296 -11.55 20.62 32.33
C LEU A 296 -11.65 21.47 33.59
N PRO A 297 -12.65 21.26 34.49
CA PRO A 297 -12.70 21.89 35.79
C PRO A 297 -11.40 21.62 36.57
N VAL A 298 -10.93 22.64 37.32
CA VAL A 298 -9.67 22.58 38.08
C VAL A 298 -9.65 21.36 39.02
N GLU A 299 -10.81 21.00 39.60
CA GLU A 299 -11.01 19.81 40.45
C GLU A 299 -10.66 18.47 39.77
N ILE A 300 -10.84 18.36 38.45
CA ILE A 300 -10.46 17.15 37.67
C ILE A 300 -8.98 17.11 37.40
N ILE A 301 -8.35 18.27 37.21
CA ILE A 301 -6.89 18.38 36.98
C ILE A 301 -6.12 17.97 38.26
N GLU A 302 -6.57 18.44 39.42
CA GLU A 302 -6.00 18.06 40.73
C GLU A 302 -6.20 16.57 41.05
N ALA A 303 -7.36 15.99 40.68
CA ALA A 303 -7.65 14.56 40.85
C ALA A 303 -6.81 13.66 39.94
N LEU A 304 -6.26 14.19 38.84
CA LEU A 304 -5.40 13.46 37.88
C LEU A 304 -3.91 13.64 38.14
N GLY A 305 -3.50 14.29 39.26
CA GLY A 305 -2.12 14.42 39.69
C GLY A 305 -1.33 15.47 38.89
N GLY A 306 -1.96 16.58 38.55
CA GLY A 306 -1.34 17.74 37.91
C GLY A 306 -0.39 18.50 38.79
#